data_74f57813b39a93a54c93133fe0751fde
#
_entry.id   74f57813b39a93a54c93133fe0751fde
#
_cell.length_a   1.000
_cell.length_b   1.000
_cell.length_c   1.000
_cell.angle_alpha   90.00
_cell.angle_beta   90.00
_cell.angle_gamma   90.00
#
_symmetry.space_group_name_H-M   'P 1'
#
loop_
_entity.id
_entity.type
_entity.pdbx_description
1 polymer ?
#
loop_
_entity_poly.entity_id
_entity_poly.type
_entity_poly.pdbx_seq_one_letter_code
_entity_poly.pdbx_strand_id
1 'polypeptide(L)'
;LEIDTDKDGLSDGIEVLELGTDPLKNDSDKDGIIDGDEDSDSDGLSDADETNIHKTNPMSQDTDGDWLTDGDELNVLGTDPLENDFDEDGIIDGNKDSDSDGLSDADELNIHKTNPLEIDTDKDGLSDGIEVLEVGTDPLKDDSDKDGTIDGDEDSDFDGLSDADELNIYNTDHKAKDSDRDGLSDGEEVNTHKTNPSINDTDKDGLSDGIEFNVLQTDPLKDDSDGDGTIDGNEDSDSDGLSDADELNKTGTATKVPDTDQDGLNDGEEVNT
;
A
#
# COMPACT_ATOMS: atom_id res chain seq x y z
N LEU A 1 6.21 -49.66 -12.54
CA LEU A 1 4.75 -49.75 -12.68
C LEU A 1 4.20 -50.16 -11.32
N GLU A 2 3.66 -49.22 -10.61
CA GLU A 2 2.92 -49.53 -9.39
C GLU A 2 1.60 -50.18 -9.80
N ILE A 3 1.10 -51.10 -8.96
CA ILE A 3 -0.13 -51.81 -9.23
C ILE A 3 -1.28 -50.93 -8.74
N ASP A 4 -2.27 -50.70 -9.56
CA ASP A 4 -3.55 -50.09 -9.29
C ASP A 4 -4.63 -51.13 -9.59
N THR A 5 -5.19 -51.76 -8.54
CA THR A 5 -6.02 -52.96 -8.68
C THR A 5 -7.47 -52.62 -9.06
N ASP A 6 -8.05 -51.56 -8.56
CA ASP A 6 -9.44 -51.16 -8.80
C ASP A 6 -9.58 -50.06 -9.85
N LYS A 7 -8.46 -49.43 -10.25
CA LYS A 7 -8.32 -48.45 -11.35
C LYS A 7 -8.99 -47.10 -11.07
N ASP A 8 -8.78 -46.59 -9.88
CA ASP A 8 -9.23 -45.28 -9.46
C ASP A 8 -8.19 -44.17 -9.68
N GLY A 9 -6.97 -44.56 -10.11
CA GLY A 9 -5.87 -43.63 -10.37
C GLY A 9 -4.80 -43.63 -9.29
N LEU A 10 -5.02 -44.25 -8.15
CA LEU A 10 -4.04 -44.44 -7.09
C LEU A 10 -3.35 -45.81 -7.20
N SER A 11 -2.15 -45.92 -6.68
CA SER A 11 -1.53 -47.24 -6.55
C SER A 11 -1.92 -47.91 -5.22
N ASP A 12 -2.06 -49.27 -5.22
CA ASP A 12 -2.34 -50.02 -4.00
C ASP A 12 -1.41 -49.63 -2.83
N GLY A 13 -0.19 -49.20 -3.16
CA GLY A 13 0.81 -48.79 -2.15
C GLY A 13 0.50 -47.44 -1.52
N ILE A 14 0.11 -46.44 -2.29
CA ILE A 14 -0.30 -45.11 -1.84
C ILE A 14 -1.56 -45.24 -0.98
N GLU A 15 -2.55 -45.96 -1.45
CA GLU A 15 -3.81 -46.21 -0.75
C GLU A 15 -3.60 -46.77 0.65
N VAL A 16 -2.79 -47.82 0.77
CA VAL A 16 -2.57 -48.49 2.06
C VAL A 16 -1.64 -47.74 3.00
N LEU A 17 -0.62 -47.05 2.47
CA LEU A 17 0.46 -46.51 3.28
C LEU A 17 0.26 -45.03 3.62
N GLU A 18 -0.40 -44.29 2.76
CA GLU A 18 -0.53 -42.83 2.86
C GLU A 18 -1.98 -42.40 3.10
N LEU A 19 -2.92 -42.78 2.25
CA LEU A 19 -4.30 -42.32 2.32
C LEU A 19 -5.19 -43.16 3.27
N GLY A 20 -4.92 -44.49 3.37
CA GLY A 20 -5.70 -45.38 4.20
C GLY A 20 -6.99 -45.86 3.54
N THR A 21 -7.09 -45.80 2.24
CA THR A 21 -8.18 -46.30 1.41
C THR A 21 -8.04 -47.81 1.14
N ASP A 22 -9.04 -48.46 0.53
CA ASP A 22 -9.07 -49.90 0.26
C ASP A 22 -8.75 -50.18 -1.19
N PRO A 23 -7.54 -50.69 -1.54
CA PRO A 23 -7.05 -50.91 -2.91
C PRO A 23 -7.85 -51.89 -3.75
N LEU A 24 -9.00 -52.31 -3.29
CA LEU A 24 -9.95 -53.16 -3.99
C LEU A 24 -11.28 -52.48 -4.27
N LYS A 25 -11.41 -51.18 -3.89
CA LYS A 25 -12.63 -50.39 -4.04
C LYS A 25 -12.31 -48.99 -4.47
N ASN A 26 -12.67 -48.63 -5.64
CA ASN A 26 -12.44 -47.33 -6.24
C ASN A 26 -13.24 -46.16 -5.58
N ASP A 27 -13.98 -46.42 -4.52
CA ASP A 27 -14.74 -45.48 -3.69
C ASP A 27 -14.88 -46.15 -2.33
N SER A 28 -13.91 -45.94 -1.46
CA SER A 28 -13.76 -46.65 -0.18
C SER A 28 -14.81 -46.26 0.84
N ASP A 29 -15.17 -44.99 0.92
CA ASP A 29 -16.12 -44.42 1.90
C ASP A 29 -17.55 -44.37 1.37
N LYS A 30 -17.75 -44.47 0.04
CA LYS A 30 -19.03 -44.52 -0.68
C LYS A 30 -19.79 -43.19 -0.67
N ASP A 31 -19.08 -42.11 -0.78
CA ASP A 31 -19.65 -40.80 -0.91
C ASP A 31 -20.00 -40.43 -2.37
N GLY A 32 -19.48 -41.18 -3.34
CA GLY A 32 -19.73 -41.03 -4.77
C GLY A 32 -18.60 -40.36 -5.54
N ILE A 33 -17.51 -40.01 -4.87
CA ILE A 33 -16.23 -39.59 -5.47
C ILE A 33 -15.31 -40.83 -5.43
N ILE A 34 -14.52 -41.03 -6.44
CA ILE A 34 -13.53 -42.13 -6.41
C ILE A 34 -12.29 -41.68 -5.64
N ASP A 35 -11.63 -42.61 -4.94
CA ASP A 35 -10.55 -42.27 -4.01
C ASP A 35 -9.46 -41.41 -4.67
N GLY A 36 -9.13 -41.64 -5.95
CA GLY A 36 -8.15 -40.84 -6.68
C GLY A 36 -8.62 -39.43 -7.10
N ASP A 37 -9.92 -39.22 -7.18
CA ASP A 37 -10.51 -37.86 -7.45
C ASP A 37 -10.80 -37.07 -6.16
N GLU A 38 -10.57 -37.67 -4.98
CA GLU A 38 -10.64 -36.97 -3.72
C GLU A 38 -9.49 -35.95 -3.59
N ASP A 39 -9.70 -34.95 -2.76
CA ASP A 39 -8.75 -33.93 -2.37
C ASP A 39 -8.63 -34.02 -0.84
N SER A 40 -7.73 -34.89 -0.38
CA SER A 40 -7.66 -35.31 1.02
C SER A 40 -7.23 -34.22 1.98
N ASP A 41 -6.43 -33.26 1.53
CA ASP A 41 -5.95 -32.14 2.35
C ASP A 41 -6.63 -30.81 2.03
N SER A 42 -7.44 -30.77 0.96
CA SER A 42 -8.24 -29.61 0.55
C SER A 42 -7.40 -28.43 0.04
N ASP A 43 -6.41 -28.70 -0.78
CA ASP A 43 -5.56 -27.70 -1.42
C ASP A 43 -5.98 -27.35 -2.86
N GLY A 44 -6.94 -28.10 -3.42
CA GLY A 44 -7.48 -27.91 -4.77
C GLY A 44 -6.88 -28.84 -5.82
N LEU A 45 -6.01 -29.78 -5.43
CA LEU A 45 -5.50 -30.86 -6.28
C LEU A 45 -6.17 -32.19 -5.89
N SER A 46 -6.25 -33.13 -6.81
CA SER A 46 -6.72 -34.47 -6.48
C SER A 46 -5.57 -35.35 -6.04
N ASP A 47 -5.83 -36.32 -5.14
CA ASP A 47 -4.84 -37.24 -4.62
C ASP A 47 -4.09 -37.98 -5.76
N ALA A 48 -4.79 -38.32 -6.86
CA ALA A 48 -4.18 -38.93 -8.01
C ALA A 48 -3.28 -37.98 -8.83
N ASP A 49 -3.66 -36.71 -8.98
CA ASP A 49 -2.82 -35.71 -9.66
C ASP A 49 -1.57 -35.41 -8.85
N GLU A 50 -1.69 -35.28 -7.54
CA GLU A 50 -0.58 -35.05 -6.64
C GLU A 50 0.43 -36.21 -6.72
N THR A 51 -0.04 -37.42 -6.50
CA THR A 51 0.85 -38.59 -6.49
C THR A 51 1.43 -38.93 -7.84
N ASN A 52 0.68 -38.79 -8.95
CA ASN A 52 1.10 -39.22 -10.27
C ASN A 52 1.79 -38.14 -11.11
N ILE A 53 1.32 -36.88 -10.99
CA ILE A 53 1.76 -35.80 -11.85
C ILE A 53 2.73 -34.86 -11.10
N HIS A 54 2.30 -34.32 -9.97
CA HIS A 54 3.03 -33.24 -9.28
C HIS A 54 4.08 -33.79 -8.31
N LYS A 55 3.89 -34.98 -7.76
CA LYS A 55 4.75 -35.60 -6.74
C LYS A 55 4.68 -34.89 -5.39
N THR A 56 3.63 -34.16 -5.17
CA THR A 56 3.30 -33.56 -3.90
C THR A 56 2.73 -34.60 -2.91
N ASN A 57 2.44 -34.18 -1.70
CA ASN A 57 1.97 -35.06 -0.64
C ASN A 57 0.45 -34.85 -0.42
N PRO A 58 -0.41 -35.83 -0.84
CA PRO A 58 -1.88 -35.67 -0.79
C PRO A 58 -2.49 -35.55 0.62
N MET A 59 -1.65 -35.49 1.65
CA MET A 59 -2.05 -35.30 3.04
C MET A 59 -1.47 -34.00 3.62
N SER A 60 -0.87 -33.14 2.81
CA SER A 60 -0.25 -31.89 3.25
C SER A 60 -0.43 -30.80 2.21
N GLN A 61 -1.33 -29.87 2.45
CA GLN A 61 -1.65 -28.75 1.55
C GLN A 61 -0.45 -27.96 1.02
N ASP A 62 0.67 -28.00 1.72
CA ASP A 62 1.92 -27.31 1.45
C ASP A 62 3.05 -28.35 1.63
N THR A 63 3.60 -28.83 0.52
CA THR A 63 4.57 -29.91 0.52
C THR A 63 5.98 -29.47 0.89
N ASP A 64 6.43 -28.29 0.45
CA ASP A 64 7.80 -27.79 0.67
C ASP A 64 7.92 -26.81 1.86
N GLY A 65 6.79 -26.32 2.40
CA GLY A 65 6.74 -25.57 3.64
C GLY A 65 6.98 -24.07 3.48
N ASP A 66 6.59 -23.49 2.38
CA ASP A 66 6.81 -22.10 2.04
C ASP A 66 5.59 -21.19 2.32
N TRP A 67 4.47 -21.74 2.85
CA TRP A 67 3.20 -21.09 3.20
C TRP A 67 2.20 -20.95 2.06
N LEU A 68 2.53 -21.38 0.85
CA LEU A 68 1.59 -21.53 -0.25
C LEU A 68 1.03 -22.96 -0.24
N THR A 69 -0.17 -23.15 -0.76
CA THR A 69 -0.65 -24.50 -1.00
C THR A 69 -0.15 -25.00 -2.34
N ASP A 70 0.10 -26.30 -2.47
CA ASP A 70 0.53 -26.90 -3.74
C ASP A 70 -0.42 -26.53 -4.89
N GLY A 71 -1.73 -26.44 -4.57
CA GLY A 71 -2.75 -25.99 -5.52
C GLY A 71 -2.67 -24.52 -5.90
N ASP A 72 -2.38 -23.61 -4.95
CA ASP A 72 -2.20 -22.17 -5.23
C ASP A 72 -0.95 -21.93 -6.09
N GLU A 73 0.14 -22.64 -5.81
CA GLU A 73 1.36 -22.56 -6.59
C GLU A 73 1.14 -22.95 -8.06
N LEU A 74 0.50 -24.06 -8.29
CA LEU A 74 0.26 -24.55 -9.65
C LEU A 74 -0.81 -23.78 -10.42
N ASN A 75 -1.87 -23.32 -9.73
CA ASN A 75 -3.04 -22.74 -10.39
C ASN A 75 -3.03 -21.22 -10.43
N VAL A 76 -2.35 -20.56 -9.48
CA VAL A 76 -2.33 -19.08 -9.36
C VAL A 76 -0.97 -18.51 -9.70
N LEU A 77 0.08 -18.92 -9.00
CA LEU A 77 1.39 -18.28 -9.07
C LEU A 77 2.30 -18.86 -10.17
N GLY A 78 2.21 -20.16 -10.42
CA GLY A 78 3.04 -20.88 -11.40
C GLY A 78 4.44 -21.21 -10.86
N THR A 79 4.58 -21.35 -9.56
CA THR A 79 5.76 -21.83 -8.85
C THR A 79 5.82 -23.37 -8.79
N ASP A 80 6.85 -23.95 -8.21
CA ASP A 80 7.02 -25.43 -8.10
C ASP A 80 6.76 -25.86 -6.65
N PRO A 81 5.69 -26.62 -6.35
CA PRO A 81 5.30 -27.00 -4.99
C PRO A 81 6.30 -27.96 -4.29
N LEU A 82 7.44 -28.20 -4.86
CA LEU A 82 8.54 -28.99 -4.28
C LEU A 82 9.78 -28.15 -3.99
N GLU A 83 9.79 -26.86 -4.34
CA GLU A 83 10.95 -25.95 -4.23
C GLU A 83 10.52 -24.61 -3.63
N ASN A 84 10.68 -24.41 -2.34
CA ASN A 84 10.24 -23.25 -1.57
C ASN A 84 10.87 -21.88 -1.94
N ASP A 85 11.72 -21.85 -2.93
CA ASP A 85 12.34 -20.66 -3.55
C ASP A 85 12.63 -21.03 -5.02
N PHE A 86 11.58 -21.01 -5.82
CA PHE A 86 11.57 -21.54 -7.20
C PHE A 86 12.53 -20.80 -8.14
N ASP A 87 12.73 -19.49 -7.95
CA ASP A 87 13.64 -18.71 -8.78
C ASP A 87 15.04 -18.51 -8.17
N GLU A 88 15.30 -19.08 -7.00
CA GLU A 88 16.57 -19.06 -6.28
C GLU A 88 17.06 -17.64 -5.93
N ASP A 89 16.16 -16.70 -5.70
CA ASP A 89 16.52 -15.31 -5.37
C ASP A 89 16.81 -15.08 -3.88
N GLY A 90 16.53 -16.07 -3.04
CA GLY A 90 16.73 -16.07 -1.59
C GLY A 90 15.51 -15.62 -0.80
N ILE A 91 14.38 -15.38 -1.43
CA ILE A 91 13.09 -15.12 -0.82
C ILE A 91 12.22 -16.36 -1.10
N ILE A 92 11.63 -16.96 -0.08
CA ILE A 92 10.69 -18.07 -0.26
C ILE A 92 9.44 -17.56 -0.97
N ASP A 93 8.83 -18.42 -1.82
CA ASP A 93 7.78 -17.99 -2.74
C ASP A 93 6.58 -17.37 -2.02
N GLY A 94 6.13 -17.94 -0.91
CA GLY A 94 5.05 -17.37 -0.13
C GLY A 94 5.33 -16.02 0.53
N ASN A 95 6.60 -15.61 0.66
CA ASN A 95 6.98 -14.28 1.15
C ASN A 95 7.21 -13.25 0.03
N LYS A 96 7.04 -13.64 -1.22
CA LYS A 96 7.05 -12.68 -2.32
C LYS A 96 5.82 -11.79 -2.25
N ASP A 97 5.94 -10.64 -2.83
CA ASP A 97 4.90 -9.65 -3.06
C ASP A 97 4.87 -9.45 -4.57
N SER A 98 4.08 -10.28 -5.24
CA SER A 98 4.16 -10.45 -6.69
C SER A 98 3.62 -9.25 -7.46
N ASP A 99 2.66 -8.52 -6.92
CA ASP A 99 2.08 -7.32 -7.53
C ASP A 99 2.59 -6.01 -6.92
N SER A 100 3.35 -6.10 -5.81
CA SER A 100 4.00 -4.97 -5.13
C SER A 100 3.03 -4.02 -4.44
N ASP A 101 2.01 -4.54 -3.79
CA ASP A 101 1.03 -3.79 -3.02
C ASP A 101 1.36 -3.67 -1.52
N GLY A 102 2.32 -4.48 -1.04
CA GLY A 102 2.80 -4.51 0.35
C GLY A 102 2.31 -5.70 1.17
N LEU A 103 1.47 -6.56 0.62
CA LEU A 103 1.11 -7.86 1.20
C LEU A 103 2.01 -8.96 0.59
N SER A 104 2.18 -10.06 1.29
CA SER A 104 2.84 -11.22 0.72
C SER A 104 1.83 -12.14 0.02
N ASP A 105 2.25 -12.84 -1.02
CA ASP A 105 1.40 -13.78 -1.76
C ASP A 105 0.69 -14.78 -0.82
N ALA A 106 1.39 -15.26 0.20
CA ALA A 106 0.81 -16.16 1.20
C ALA A 106 -0.21 -15.46 2.11
N ASP A 107 0.02 -14.21 2.54
CA ASP A 107 -0.96 -13.47 3.34
C ASP A 107 -2.23 -13.18 2.51
N GLU A 108 -2.07 -12.82 1.25
CA GLU A 108 -3.18 -12.60 0.35
C GLU A 108 -4.03 -13.85 0.16
N LEU A 109 -3.43 -14.95 -0.23
CA LEU A 109 -4.14 -16.21 -0.47
C LEU A 109 -4.72 -16.81 0.80
N ASN A 110 -3.99 -16.78 1.91
CA ASN A 110 -4.40 -17.48 3.13
C ASN A 110 -5.27 -16.63 4.07
N ILE A 111 -5.02 -15.34 4.18
CA ILE A 111 -5.64 -14.46 5.16
C ILE A 111 -6.69 -13.57 4.51
N HIS A 112 -6.31 -12.80 3.51
CA HIS A 112 -7.15 -11.75 2.93
C HIS A 112 -8.06 -12.27 1.82
N LYS A 113 -7.67 -13.35 1.15
CA LYS A 113 -8.36 -13.95 -0.01
C LYS A 113 -8.37 -13.03 -1.23
N THR A 114 -7.40 -12.14 -1.29
CA THR A 114 -7.11 -11.28 -2.43
C THR A 114 -6.32 -12.01 -3.52
N ASN A 115 -6.10 -11.38 -4.64
CA ASN A 115 -5.38 -11.96 -5.77
C ASN A 115 -3.93 -11.45 -5.81
N PRO A 116 -2.91 -12.26 -5.51
CA PRO A 116 -1.51 -11.83 -5.41
C PRO A 116 -0.88 -11.36 -6.74
N LEU A 117 -1.65 -11.29 -7.80
CA LEU A 117 -1.24 -10.80 -9.11
C LEU A 117 -2.01 -9.54 -9.54
N GLU A 118 -2.88 -9.00 -8.70
CA GLU A 118 -3.68 -7.79 -8.94
C GLU A 118 -3.59 -6.86 -7.74
N ILE A 119 -2.86 -5.77 -7.85
CA ILE A 119 -2.63 -4.75 -6.80
C ILE A 119 -3.92 -4.31 -6.06
N ASP A 120 -5.07 -4.36 -6.72
CA ASP A 120 -6.37 -3.87 -6.28
C ASP A 120 -7.41 -4.89 -6.75
N THR A 121 -7.83 -5.77 -5.84
CA THR A 121 -8.70 -6.92 -6.17
C THR A 121 -10.13 -6.52 -6.49
N ASP A 122 -10.71 -5.57 -5.78
CA ASP A 122 -12.11 -5.13 -5.99
C ASP A 122 -12.26 -3.90 -6.89
N LYS A 123 -11.15 -3.22 -7.21
CA LYS A 123 -11.04 -2.13 -8.20
C LYS A 123 -11.72 -0.84 -7.76
N ASP A 124 -11.59 -0.53 -6.51
CA ASP A 124 -12.12 0.70 -5.92
C ASP A 124 -11.13 1.88 -5.97
N GLY A 125 -9.85 1.61 -6.29
CA GLY A 125 -8.79 2.61 -6.42
C GLY A 125 -7.78 2.62 -5.27
N LEU A 126 -8.00 1.85 -4.21
CA LEU A 126 -7.01 1.53 -3.18
C LEU A 126 -6.36 0.18 -3.52
N SER A 127 -5.12 -0.02 -3.15
CA SER A 127 -4.50 -1.35 -3.25
C SER A 127 -4.89 -2.19 -2.04
N ASP A 128 -4.94 -3.52 -2.20
CA ASP A 128 -5.27 -4.45 -1.13
C ASP A 128 -4.38 -4.20 0.11
N GLY A 129 -3.08 -3.94 -0.11
CA GLY A 129 -2.15 -3.60 0.95
C GLY A 129 -2.43 -2.26 1.65
N ILE A 130 -2.81 -1.22 0.93
CA ILE A 130 -3.22 0.06 1.51
C ILE A 130 -4.48 -0.13 2.36
N GLU A 131 -5.46 -0.85 1.87
CA GLU A 131 -6.69 -1.12 2.60
C GLU A 131 -6.44 -1.86 3.91
N VAL A 132 -5.65 -2.92 3.86
CA VAL A 132 -5.34 -3.76 5.04
C VAL A 132 -4.44 -3.04 6.04
N LEU A 133 -3.42 -2.33 5.59
CA LEU A 133 -2.35 -1.82 6.44
C LEU A 133 -2.57 -0.38 6.92
N GLU A 134 -3.28 0.44 6.16
CA GLU A 134 -3.38 1.89 6.40
C GLU A 134 -4.81 2.38 6.62
N VAL A 135 -5.73 2.07 5.71
CA VAL A 135 -7.11 2.58 5.74
C VAL A 135 -7.98 1.77 6.70
N GLY A 136 -7.95 0.45 6.58
CA GLY A 136 -8.71 -0.50 7.40
C GLY A 136 -10.04 -0.90 6.77
N THR A 137 -10.14 -0.84 5.45
CA THR A 137 -11.27 -1.30 4.63
C THR A 137 -11.13 -2.79 4.27
N ASP A 138 -12.08 -3.35 3.57
CA ASP A 138 -12.11 -4.78 3.18
C ASP A 138 -11.75 -4.92 1.70
N PRO A 139 -10.55 -5.42 1.35
CA PRO A 139 -10.02 -5.43 -0.02
C PRO A 139 -10.80 -6.32 -1.02
N LEU A 140 -11.94 -6.83 -0.60
CA LEU A 140 -12.87 -7.58 -1.44
C LEU A 140 -14.21 -6.86 -1.64
N LYS A 141 -14.30 -5.58 -1.22
CA LYS A 141 -15.55 -4.81 -1.28
C LYS A 141 -15.28 -3.35 -1.62
N ASP A 142 -15.66 -2.96 -2.78
CA ASP A 142 -15.57 -1.60 -3.31
C ASP A 142 -16.25 -0.50 -2.46
N ASP A 143 -17.06 -0.86 -1.47
CA ASP A 143 -17.77 0.00 -0.51
C ASP A 143 -17.95 -0.79 0.79
N SER A 144 -16.97 -0.71 1.67
CA SER A 144 -16.87 -1.51 2.90
C SER A 144 -17.95 -1.18 3.91
N ASP A 145 -18.30 0.09 4.08
CA ASP A 145 -19.27 0.57 5.07
C ASP A 145 -20.71 0.66 4.51
N LYS A 146 -20.85 0.59 3.19
CA LYS A 146 -22.14 0.61 2.44
C LYS A 146 -22.88 1.93 2.53
N ASP A 147 -22.19 3.02 2.53
CA ASP A 147 -22.76 4.35 2.51
C ASP A 147 -23.09 4.84 1.10
N GLY A 148 -22.52 4.22 0.07
CA GLY A 148 -22.72 4.47 -1.36
C GLY A 148 -21.60 5.25 -2.02
N THR A 149 -20.51 5.53 -1.28
CA THR A 149 -19.22 6.00 -1.79
C THR A 149 -18.29 4.78 -1.83
N ILE A 150 -17.48 4.61 -2.84
CA ILE A 150 -16.46 3.57 -2.86
C ILE A 150 -15.29 3.99 -1.99
N ASP A 151 -14.59 3.03 -1.36
CA ASP A 151 -13.59 3.32 -0.33
C ASP A 151 -12.50 4.26 -0.85
N GLY A 152 -12.03 4.08 -2.09
CA GLY A 152 -11.05 4.97 -2.70
C GLY A 152 -11.52 6.38 -3.03
N ASP A 153 -12.83 6.60 -3.23
CA ASP A 153 -13.43 7.92 -3.48
C ASP A 153 -13.82 8.64 -2.17
N GLU A 154 -13.63 8.04 -1.01
CA GLU A 154 -13.83 8.70 0.27
C GLU A 154 -12.83 9.83 0.49
N ASP A 155 -13.22 10.82 1.27
CA ASP A 155 -12.44 11.99 1.68
C ASP A 155 -12.47 12.04 3.20
N SER A 156 -11.57 11.28 3.84
CA SER A 156 -11.60 10.99 5.28
C SER A 156 -11.40 12.22 6.16
N ASP A 157 -10.69 13.24 5.70
CA ASP A 157 -10.40 14.46 6.46
C ASP A 157 -11.19 15.69 5.98
N PHE A 158 -11.91 15.57 4.87
CA PHE A 158 -12.75 16.62 4.27
C PHE A 158 -11.96 17.84 3.79
N ASP A 159 -10.89 17.61 3.06
CA ASP A 159 -10.08 18.66 2.47
C ASP A 159 -10.34 18.85 0.96
N GLY A 160 -10.99 17.87 0.32
CA GLY A 160 -11.40 17.89 -1.09
C GLY A 160 -10.51 17.06 -2.03
N LEU A 161 -9.63 16.22 -1.47
CA LEU A 161 -8.98 15.09 -2.16
C LEU A 161 -9.66 13.79 -1.72
N SER A 162 -9.58 12.77 -2.53
CA SER A 162 -10.00 11.42 -2.14
C SER A 162 -8.85 10.67 -1.50
N ASP A 163 -9.16 9.73 -0.61
CA ASP A 163 -8.15 8.91 0.07
C ASP A 163 -7.22 8.20 -0.95
N ALA A 164 -7.76 7.71 -2.07
CA ALA A 164 -6.96 7.12 -3.12
C ALA A 164 -6.04 8.13 -3.84
N ASP A 165 -6.48 9.34 -4.11
CA ASP A 165 -5.64 10.38 -4.70
C ASP A 165 -4.50 10.76 -3.74
N GLU A 166 -4.79 10.90 -2.45
CA GLU A 166 -3.82 11.23 -1.44
C GLU A 166 -2.74 10.16 -1.31
N LEU A 167 -3.13 8.92 -1.16
CA LEU A 167 -2.20 7.80 -0.94
C LEU A 167 -1.41 7.42 -2.20
N ASN A 168 -2.06 7.39 -3.38
CA ASN A 168 -1.44 6.90 -4.60
C ASN A 168 -0.74 7.99 -5.43
N ILE A 169 -1.21 9.24 -5.37
CA ILE A 169 -0.74 10.30 -6.27
C ILE A 169 0.10 11.34 -5.53
N TYR A 170 -0.41 11.84 -4.41
CA TYR A 170 0.20 12.97 -3.72
C TYR A 170 1.11 12.56 -2.57
N ASN A 171 0.96 11.34 -2.06
CA ASN A 171 1.68 10.81 -0.91
C ASN A 171 1.49 11.71 0.31
N THR A 172 0.23 12.06 0.57
CA THR A 172 -0.26 12.81 1.72
C THR A 172 -0.94 11.89 2.73
N ASP A 173 -1.24 12.39 3.90
CA ASP A 173 -1.92 11.64 4.98
C ASP A 173 -3.43 11.85 4.87
N HIS A 174 -4.16 10.90 4.33
CA HIS A 174 -5.62 10.91 4.15
C HIS A 174 -6.45 11.20 5.42
N LYS A 175 -5.81 11.36 6.56
CA LYS A 175 -6.42 11.75 7.84
C LYS A 175 -6.02 13.14 8.32
N ALA A 176 -5.22 13.87 7.56
CA ALA A 176 -4.67 15.15 7.96
C ALA A 176 -4.75 16.19 6.84
N LYS A 177 -5.76 17.05 6.86
CA LYS A 177 -6.04 18.11 5.87
C LYS A 177 -4.87 18.92 5.33
N ASP A 178 -3.77 18.97 6.03
CA ASP A 178 -2.56 19.77 5.77
C ASP A 178 -1.37 18.89 6.17
N SER A 179 -0.90 18.08 5.24
CA SER A 179 0.10 17.04 5.46
C SER A 179 1.47 17.59 5.79
N ASP A 180 1.90 18.67 5.14
CA ASP A 180 3.22 19.28 5.34
C ASP A 180 3.22 20.43 6.35
N ARG A 181 2.02 20.87 6.78
CA ARG A 181 1.78 21.88 7.84
C ARG A 181 2.25 23.28 7.49
N ASP A 182 2.01 23.67 6.28
CA ASP A 182 2.36 24.99 5.79
C ASP A 182 1.22 26.02 5.95
N GLY A 183 -0.01 25.56 6.23
CA GLY A 183 -1.20 26.37 6.45
C GLY A 183 -2.15 26.46 5.27
N LEU A 184 -1.90 25.71 4.20
CA LEU A 184 -2.87 25.35 3.15
C LEU A 184 -3.35 23.91 3.39
N SER A 185 -4.51 23.56 2.90
CA SER A 185 -4.90 22.14 2.89
C SER A 185 -4.41 21.47 1.62
N ASP A 186 -4.16 20.16 1.68
CA ASP A 186 -3.68 19.38 0.53
C ASP A 186 -4.60 19.56 -0.68
N GLY A 187 -5.93 19.58 -0.45
CA GLY A 187 -6.92 19.85 -1.48
C GLY A 187 -6.89 21.28 -2.03
N GLU A 188 -6.61 22.32 -1.20
CA GLU A 188 -6.43 23.69 -1.69
C GLU A 188 -5.18 23.80 -2.56
N GLU A 189 -4.09 23.18 -2.15
CA GLU A 189 -2.84 23.16 -2.89
C GLU A 189 -2.99 22.53 -4.26
N VAL A 190 -3.52 21.31 -4.31
CA VAL A 190 -3.73 20.57 -5.57
C VAL A 190 -4.75 21.26 -6.47
N ASN A 191 -5.90 21.64 -5.92
CA ASN A 191 -7.01 22.11 -6.75
C ASN A 191 -6.90 23.58 -7.15
N THR A 192 -6.31 24.43 -6.27
CA THR A 192 -6.32 25.89 -6.43
C THR A 192 -4.94 26.46 -6.71
N HIS A 193 -3.95 26.16 -5.87
CA HIS A 193 -2.64 26.83 -5.90
C HIS A 193 -1.65 26.14 -6.84
N LYS A 194 -1.79 24.84 -7.06
CA LYS A 194 -0.90 23.99 -7.85
C LYS A 194 0.47 23.80 -7.20
N THR A 195 0.54 24.02 -5.92
CA THR A 195 1.68 23.70 -5.06
C THR A 195 1.74 22.19 -4.76
N ASN A 196 2.77 21.76 -4.06
CA ASN A 196 2.96 20.36 -3.74
C ASN A 196 2.57 20.06 -2.29
N PRO A 197 1.45 19.34 -2.01
CA PRO A 197 0.91 19.16 -0.68
C PRO A 197 1.78 18.33 0.29
N SER A 198 2.90 17.78 -0.20
CA SER A 198 3.88 17.07 0.63
C SER A 198 5.14 17.90 0.91
N ILE A 199 5.21 19.17 0.46
CA ILE A 199 6.42 20.00 0.54
C ILE A 199 6.01 21.42 0.87
N ASN A 200 6.23 21.86 2.09
CA ASN A 200 5.81 23.13 2.63
C ASN A 200 6.40 24.41 1.97
N ASP A 201 7.32 24.26 1.03
CA ASP A 201 7.99 25.33 0.29
C ASP A 201 8.29 24.78 -1.11
N THR A 202 7.36 25.00 -2.04
CA THR A 202 7.36 24.37 -3.37
C THR A 202 8.49 24.90 -4.26
N ASP A 203 8.78 26.21 -4.24
CA ASP A 203 9.81 26.84 -5.08
C ASP A 203 11.18 26.97 -4.40
N LYS A 204 11.24 26.75 -3.09
CA LYS A 204 12.46 26.69 -2.26
C LYS A 204 13.14 28.02 -2.05
N ASP A 205 12.38 29.04 -1.88
CA ASP A 205 12.87 30.39 -1.60
C ASP A 205 13.07 30.66 -0.10
N GLY A 206 12.56 29.77 0.78
CA GLY A 206 12.66 29.83 2.24
C GLY A 206 11.40 30.30 2.93
N LEU A 207 10.34 30.56 2.21
CA LEU A 207 8.99 30.81 2.70
C LEU A 207 8.13 29.56 2.50
N SER A 208 7.11 29.37 3.29
CA SER A 208 6.14 28.30 3.02
C SER A 208 5.02 28.78 2.12
N ASP A 209 4.48 27.87 1.29
CA ASP A 209 3.42 28.21 0.33
C ASP A 209 2.23 28.89 1.01
N GLY A 210 1.85 28.44 2.21
CA GLY A 210 0.79 29.03 2.99
C GLY A 210 1.10 30.45 3.51
N ILE A 211 2.35 30.73 3.87
CA ILE A 211 2.78 32.09 4.25
C ILE A 211 2.76 33.01 3.04
N GLU A 212 3.28 32.57 1.92
CA GLU A 212 3.29 33.35 0.70
C GLU A 212 1.87 33.74 0.29
N PHE A 213 0.98 32.78 0.23
CA PHE A 213 -0.39 33.03 -0.18
C PHE A 213 -1.19 33.85 0.85
N ASN A 214 -1.15 33.48 2.15
CA ASN A 214 -2.01 34.05 3.16
C ASN A 214 -1.48 35.40 3.73
N VAL A 215 -0.16 35.58 3.79
CA VAL A 215 0.48 36.70 4.49
C VAL A 215 1.18 37.66 3.52
N LEU A 216 2.11 37.16 2.73
CA LEU A 216 2.95 38.00 1.88
C LEU A 216 2.27 38.37 0.57
N GLN A 217 1.43 37.50 0.02
CA GLN A 217 0.76 37.61 -1.28
C GLN A 217 1.77 37.55 -2.43
N THR A 218 2.80 36.74 -2.26
CA THR A 218 3.74 36.31 -3.29
C THR A 218 3.20 35.07 -4.02
N ASP A 219 3.90 34.59 -5.04
CA ASP A 219 3.50 33.44 -5.86
C ASP A 219 4.30 32.20 -5.44
N PRO A 220 3.73 31.22 -4.70
CA PRO A 220 4.46 30.08 -4.14
C PRO A 220 5.06 29.11 -5.18
N LEU A 221 4.99 29.48 -6.45
CA LEU A 221 5.61 28.74 -7.55
C LEU A 221 6.79 29.50 -8.17
N LYS A 222 7.20 30.64 -7.58
CA LYS A 222 8.26 31.49 -8.09
C LYS A 222 9.09 32.08 -6.97
N ASP A 223 10.32 31.68 -6.90
CA ASP A 223 11.32 32.13 -5.95
C ASP A 223 11.60 33.68 -5.95
N ASP A 224 11.12 34.40 -6.94
CA ASP A 224 11.20 35.87 -7.13
C ASP A 224 9.91 36.32 -7.83
N SER A 225 8.89 36.63 -7.06
CA SER A 225 7.54 36.90 -7.54
C SER A 225 7.44 38.18 -8.36
N ASP A 226 8.17 39.27 -7.97
CA ASP A 226 8.12 40.55 -8.62
C ASP A 226 9.20 40.73 -9.71
N GLY A 227 10.20 39.82 -9.76
CA GLY A 227 11.23 39.80 -10.79
C GLY A 227 12.32 40.87 -10.62
N ASP A 228 12.55 41.33 -9.40
CA ASP A 228 13.52 42.39 -9.12
C ASP A 228 14.96 41.84 -8.93
N GLY A 229 15.10 40.51 -8.75
CA GLY A 229 16.35 39.78 -8.58
C GLY A 229 16.69 39.48 -7.13
N THR A 230 15.82 39.78 -6.19
CA THR A 230 15.84 39.29 -4.81
C THR A 230 14.80 38.18 -4.70
N ILE A 231 15.14 37.06 -4.11
CA ILE A 231 14.14 36.00 -3.87
C ILE A 231 13.22 36.44 -2.70
N ASP A 232 11.95 36.03 -2.75
CA ASP A 232 10.92 36.51 -1.84
C ASP A 232 11.30 36.32 -0.36
N GLY A 233 11.86 35.16 -0.01
CA GLY A 233 12.36 34.88 1.34
C GLY A 233 13.54 35.72 1.81
N ASN A 234 14.26 36.40 0.91
CA ASN A 234 15.34 37.33 1.24
C ASN A 234 14.89 38.80 1.22
N GLU A 235 13.66 39.06 0.89
CA GLU A 235 13.10 40.41 1.04
C GLU A 235 12.93 40.77 2.52
N ASP A 236 12.89 42.07 2.78
CA ASP A 236 12.66 42.70 4.09
C ASP A 236 11.41 43.56 3.95
N SER A 237 10.24 42.91 4.10
CA SER A 237 8.93 43.52 3.79
C SER A 237 8.58 44.70 4.63
N ASP A 238 9.10 44.82 5.87
CA ASP A 238 8.82 45.94 6.78
C ASP A 238 10.01 46.87 7.04
N SER A 239 11.16 46.52 6.46
CA SER A 239 12.39 47.32 6.48
C SER A 239 13.01 47.51 7.89
N ASP A 240 12.99 46.45 8.67
CA ASP A 240 13.56 46.41 10.02
C ASP A 240 15.00 45.83 10.06
N GLY A 241 15.45 45.22 8.96
CA GLY A 241 16.79 44.68 8.79
C GLY A 241 16.89 43.15 8.95
N LEU A 242 15.77 42.45 9.11
CA LEU A 242 15.63 41.03 8.98
C LEU A 242 15.01 40.69 7.62
N SER A 243 15.33 39.52 7.07
CA SER A 243 14.60 39.02 5.90
C SER A 243 13.32 38.32 6.34
N ASP A 244 12.32 38.27 5.46
CA ASP A 244 11.04 37.64 5.75
C ASP A 244 11.23 36.15 6.18
N ALA A 245 12.14 35.42 5.54
CA ALA A 245 12.48 34.05 5.95
C ALA A 245 13.21 33.99 7.30
N ASP A 246 14.06 34.96 7.63
CA ASP A 246 14.72 35.01 8.95
C ASP A 246 13.71 35.31 10.07
N GLU A 247 12.75 36.18 9.85
CA GLU A 247 11.68 36.47 10.79
C GLU A 247 10.84 35.26 11.09
N LEU A 248 10.39 34.54 10.08
CA LEU A 248 9.55 33.35 10.23
C LEU A 248 10.31 32.15 10.81
N ASN A 249 11.49 31.87 10.31
CA ASN A 249 12.19 30.62 10.62
C ASN A 249 13.14 30.72 11.84
N LYS A 250 13.62 31.92 12.18
CA LYS A 250 14.65 32.09 13.24
C LYS A 250 14.16 32.87 14.43
N THR A 251 13.44 33.95 14.22
CA THR A 251 13.04 34.88 15.31
C THR A 251 11.60 34.67 15.75
N GLY A 252 10.71 34.28 14.85
CA GLY A 252 9.27 34.19 15.10
C GLY A 252 8.59 35.54 15.16
N THR A 253 9.18 36.55 14.51
CA THR A 253 8.64 37.93 14.41
C THR A 253 7.72 38.04 13.19
N ALA A 254 7.06 39.17 13.03
CA ALA A 254 6.03 39.37 12.01
C ALA A 254 6.58 40.13 10.81
N THR A 255 6.69 39.50 9.66
CA THR A 255 7.26 39.99 8.39
C THR A 255 6.71 41.35 7.87
N LYS A 256 5.66 41.88 8.44
CA LYS A 256 5.05 43.20 8.04
C LYS A 256 4.90 44.15 9.20
N VAL A 257 5.59 43.93 10.32
CA VAL A 257 5.51 44.74 11.53
C VAL A 257 6.90 44.93 12.13
N PRO A 258 7.61 46.06 11.88
CA PRO A 258 9.01 46.24 12.23
C PRO A 258 9.36 46.13 13.74
N ASP A 259 8.37 46.13 14.63
CA ASP A 259 8.47 46.02 16.08
C ASP A 259 7.29 45.17 16.55
N THR A 260 7.48 43.82 16.57
CA THR A 260 6.42 42.84 16.80
C THR A 260 5.84 42.94 18.21
N ASP A 261 6.66 43.18 19.24
CA ASP A 261 6.23 43.23 20.65
C ASP A 261 5.92 44.66 21.14
N GLN A 262 6.19 45.67 20.32
CA GLN A 262 5.90 47.07 20.53
C GLN A 262 6.61 47.70 21.76
N ASP A 263 7.85 47.25 22.00
CA ASP A 263 8.66 47.77 23.11
C ASP A 263 9.49 49.01 22.74
N GLY A 264 9.58 49.32 21.43
CA GLY A 264 10.23 50.49 20.87
C GLY A 264 11.61 50.28 20.27
N LEU A 265 12.06 49.02 20.21
CA LEU A 265 13.15 48.56 19.34
C LEU A 265 12.53 47.81 18.16
N ASN A 266 13.17 47.81 17.02
CA ASN A 266 12.71 46.95 15.93
C ASN A 266 13.30 45.53 16.06
N ASP A 267 12.64 44.57 15.44
CA ASP A 267 12.97 43.13 15.57
C ASP A 267 14.43 42.88 15.13
N GLY A 268 14.91 43.56 14.06
CA GLY A 268 16.29 43.47 13.59
C GLY A 268 17.32 44.09 14.57
N GLU A 269 16.97 45.14 15.35
CA GLU A 269 17.81 45.71 16.41
C GLU A 269 17.90 44.76 17.60
N GLU A 270 16.83 44.08 17.96
CA GLU A 270 16.78 43.12 19.07
C GLU A 270 17.65 41.88 18.85
N VAL A 271 17.64 41.33 17.66
CA VAL A 271 18.44 40.15 17.31
C VAL A 271 19.94 40.44 17.29
N ASN A 272 20.33 41.71 17.08
CA ASN A 272 21.75 42.10 17.01
C ASN A 272 22.32 42.62 18.36
N THR A 273 21.55 42.62 19.44
CA THR A 273 21.99 43.01 20.78
C THR A 273 22.14 41.85 21.72
#